data_99976ce763b0e5a019c7fe2b12cee262
#
_entry.id   99976ce763b0e5a019c7fe2b12cee262
#
_cell.length_a   1.000
_cell.length_b   1.000
_cell.length_c   1.000
_cell.angle_alpha   90.00
_cell.angle_beta   90.00
_cell.angle_gamma   90.00
#
_symmetry.space_group_name_H-M   'P 1'
#
loop_
_entity.id
_entity.type
_entity.pdbx_description
1 polymer ?
#
loop_
_entity_poly.entity_id
_entity_poly.type
_entity_poly.pdbx_seq_one_letter_code
_entity_poly.pdbx_strand_id
1 'polypeptide(L)'
;MTSLHKLLDRIVRPDPAMGLLAQQRLDQLTKPPGSLGRLEELARLLCLITGLCPPRIQDPVIFTLAGDHGVVEEGVSAYPQAVTAQMVENFLRGGAAVNVLARYAGARVVDRKSVV
;
A
#
# COMPACT_ATOMS: atom_id res chain seq x y z
N MET A 1 -16.90 -25.26 -8.70
CA MET A 1 -16.58 -24.18 -7.74
C MET A 1 -15.68 -23.17 -8.42
N THR A 2 -16.09 -21.91 -8.52
CA THR A 2 -15.32 -20.84 -9.13
C THR A 2 -14.06 -20.55 -8.33
N SER A 3 -13.01 -20.04 -9.00
CA SER A 3 -11.74 -19.63 -8.37
C SER A 3 -11.94 -18.67 -7.18
N LEU A 4 -12.99 -17.84 -7.24
CA LEU A 4 -13.36 -16.88 -6.19
C LEU A 4 -13.78 -17.57 -4.89
N HIS A 5 -14.62 -18.62 -4.95
CA HIS A 5 -15.04 -19.34 -3.75
C HIS A 5 -13.85 -19.97 -3.01
N LYS A 6 -12.91 -20.55 -3.75
CA LYS A 6 -11.67 -21.07 -3.15
C LYS A 6 -10.81 -20.03 -2.47
N LEU A 7 -10.85 -18.77 -2.95
CA LEU A 7 -10.15 -17.67 -2.30
C LEU A 7 -10.87 -17.21 -1.04
N LEU A 8 -12.20 -17.11 -1.07
CA LEU A 8 -13.00 -16.73 0.09
C LEU A 8 -12.87 -17.72 1.23
N ASP A 9 -12.85 -19.02 0.94
CA ASP A 9 -12.68 -20.10 1.95
C ASP A 9 -11.30 -20.05 2.64
N ARG A 10 -10.33 -19.32 2.05
CA ARG A 10 -8.98 -19.14 2.62
C ARG A 10 -8.85 -17.89 3.50
N ILE A 11 -9.88 -17.04 3.54
CA ILE A 11 -9.87 -15.84 4.38
C ILE A 11 -10.15 -16.28 5.82
N VAL A 12 -9.12 -16.18 6.66
CA VAL A 12 -9.20 -16.49 8.09
C VAL A 12 -9.24 -15.19 8.88
N ARG A 13 -10.01 -15.15 9.95
CA ARG A 13 -9.98 -14.00 10.86
C ARG A 13 -8.62 -13.91 11.54
N PRO A 14 -8.01 -12.70 11.61
CA PRO A 14 -6.79 -12.52 12.38
C PRO A 14 -6.98 -12.88 13.85
N ASP A 15 -5.95 -13.48 14.46
CA ASP A 15 -5.96 -13.76 15.89
C ASP A 15 -5.76 -12.47 16.70
N PRO A 16 -6.72 -12.05 17.54
CA PRO A 16 -6.59 -10.86 18.37
C PRO A 16 -5.40 -10.90 19.34
N ALA A 17 -4.95 -12.07 19.74
CA ALA A 17 -3.79 -12.25 20.62
C ALA A 17 -2.51 -11.66 20.02
N MET A 18 -2.38 -11.67 18.69
CA MET A 18 -1.24 -11.06 18.00
C MET A 18 -1.19 -9.53 18.17
N GLY A 19 -2.36 -8.89 18.22
CA GLY A 19 -2.45 -7.45 18.48
C GLY A 19 -2.03 -7.08 19.90
N LEU A 20 -2.38 -7.90 20.89
CA LEU A 20 -1.96 -7.72 22.27
C LEU A 20 -0.44 -7.92 22.43
N LEU A 21 0.10 -8.96 21.82
CA LEU A 21 1.54 -9.23 21.81
C LEU A 21 2.34 -8.08 21.17
N ALA A 22 1.84 -7.54 20.07
CA ALA A 22 2.46 -6.40 19.40
C ALA A 22 2.44 -5.15 20.28
N GLN A 23 1.33 -4.88 21.00
CA GLN A 23 1.24 -3.76 21.91
C GLN A 23 2.23 -3.90 23.07
N GLN A 24 2.26 -5.07 23.72
CA GLN A 24 3.23 -5.33 24.79
C GLN A 24 4.68 -5.10 24.34
N ARG A 25 5.02 -5.52 23.11
CA ARG A 25 6.35 -5.27 22.57
C ARG A 25 6.62 -3.78 22.31
N LEU A 26 5.65 -3.03 21.79
CA LEU A 26 5.76 -1.59 21.57
C LEU A 26 5.97 -0.83 22.87
N ASP A 27 5.29 -1.25 23.95
CA ASP A 27 5.39 -0.63 25.28
C ASP A 27 6.74 -0.90 25.96
N GLN A 28 7.42 -1.98 25.58
CA GLN A 28 8.77 -2.33 26.07
C GLN A 28 9.92 -1.62 25.33
N LEU A 29 9.62 -0.93 24.23
CA LEU A 29 10.66 -0.19 23.49
C LEU A 29 11.10 1.05 24.29
N THR A 30 12.36 1.44 24.11
CA THR A 30 12.96 2.63 24.75
C THR A 30 12.42 3.91 24.10
N LYS A 31 11.16 4.22 24.36
CA LYS A 31 10.44 5.40 23.88
C LYS A 31 9.26 5.71 24.81
N PRO A 32 8.76 6.95 24.87
CA PRO A 32 7.49 7.21 25.55
C PRO A 32 6.35 6.40 24.89
N PRO A 33 5.43 5.83 25.69
CA PRO A 33 4.27 5.13 25.15
C PRO A 33 3.48 5.99 24.15
N GLY A 34 3.12 5.41 23.00
CA GLY A 34 2.37 6.10 21.95
C GLY A 34 3.13 7.17 21.16
N SER A 35 4.43 7.39 21.42
CA SER A 35 5.21 8.48 20.80
C SER A 35 5.36 8.37 19.29
N LEU A 36 5.23 7.19 18.70
CA LEU A 36 5.29 6.98 17.25
C LEU A 36 3.91 7.10 16.57
N GLY A 37 2.84 7.34 17.36
CA GLY A 37 1.50 7.61 16.85
C GLY A 37 1.02 6.53 15.86
N ARG A 38 0.66 6.95 14.65
CA ARG A 38 0.12 6.08 13.59
C ARG A 38 1.03 4.90 13.22
N LEU A 39 2.34 5.04 13.38
CA LEU A 39 3.29 3.95 13.09
C LEU A 39 3.10 2.77 14.04
N GLU A 40 2.74 3.00 15.30
CA GLU A 40 2.45 1.93 16.27
C GLU A 40 1.18 1.17 15.89
N GLU A 41 0.14 1.88 15.42
CA GLU A 41 -1.08 1.25 14.91
C GLU A 41 -0.79 0.38 13.69
N LEU A 42 0.01 0.88 12.74
CA LEU A 42 0.40 0.13 11.55
C LEU A 42 1.24 -1.10 11.91
N ALA A 43 2.19 -0.98 12.83
CA ALA A 43 2.98 -2.12 13.30
C ALA A 43 2.09 -3.21 13.92
N ARG A 44 1.11 -2.82 14.75
CA ARG A 44 0.14 -3.73 15.34
C ARG A 44 -0.74 -4.41 14.30
N LEU A 45 -1.23 -3.64 13.31
CA LEU A 45 -2.03 -4.19 12.20
C LEU A 45 -1.23 -5.20 11.37
N LEU A 46 0.04 -4.92 11.08
CA LEU A 46 0.90 -5.83 10.37
C LEU A 46 1.13 -7.13 11.14
N CYS A 47 1.32 -7.07 12.46
CA CYS A 47 1.38 -8.28 13.29
C CYS A 47 0.08 -9.10 13.21
N LEU A 48 -1.08 -8.43 13.27
CA LEU A 48 -2.39 -9.09 13.13
C LEU A 48 -2.56 -9.78 11.77
N ILE A 49 -2.19 -9.09 10.68
CA ILE A 49 -2.36 -9.58 9.31
C ILE A 49 -1.40 -10.74 9.02
N THR A 50 -0.15 -10.63 9.47
CA THR A 50 0.89 -11.62 9.18
C THR A 50 0.93 -12.79 10.16
N GLY A 51 0.33 -12.64 11.35
CA GLY A 51 0.46 -13.61 12.45
C GLY A 51 1.90 -13.68 13.00
N LEU A 52 2.74 -12.67 12.76
CA LEU A 52 4.12 -12.61 13.21
C LEU A 52 4.38 -11.36 14.04
N CYS A 53 5.12 -11.50 15.14
CA CYS A 53 5.57 -10.38 15.96
C CYS A 53 7.06 -10.55 16.32
N PRO A 54 7.98 -9.72 15.80
CA PRO A 54 7.75 -8.61 14.87
C PRO A 54 7.32 -9.08 13.48
N PRO A 55 6.56 -8.25 12.74
CA PRO A 55 6.12 -8.60 11.40
C PRO A 55 7.30 -8.53 10.42
N ARG A 56 7.25 -9.35 9.38
CA ARG A 56 8.22 -9.29 8.26
C ARG A 56 7.49 -8.82 7.02
N ILE A 57 7.99 -7.74 6.42
CA ILE A 57 7.53 -7.24 5.13
C ILE A 57 8.56 -7.68 4.09
N GLN A 58 8.13 -8.51 3.15
CA GLN A 58 8.96 -8.98 2.04
C GLN A 58 8.34 -8.49 0.73
N ASP A 59 9.17 -8.13 -0.24
CA ASP A 59 8.78 -7.73 -1.59
C ASP A 59 7.65 -6.69 -1.63
N PRO A 60 7.83 -5.50 -1.03
CA PRO A 60 6.80 -4.47 -1.03
C PRO A 60 6.48 -4.03 -2.45
N VAL A 61 5.19 -3.81 -2.73
CA VAL A 61 4.68 -3.42 -4.05
C VAL A 61 3.85 -2.15 -3.93
N ILE A 62 4.13 -1.19 -4.80
CA ILE A 62 3.33 0.03 -4.97
C ILE A 62 2.49 -0.15 -6.23
N PHE A 63 1.16 -0.15 -6.09
CA PHE A 63 0.24 -0.13 -7.21
C PHE A 63 -0.09 1.30 -7.58
N THR A 64 0.22 1.69 -8.82
CA THR A 64 -0.17 2.97 -9.39
C THR A 64 -1.37 2.73 -10.31
N LEU A 65 -2.49 3.36 -9.99
CA LEU A 65 -3.74 3.26 -10.73
C LEU A 65 -4.02 4.60 -11.38
N ALA A 66 -4.14 4.63 -12.69
CA ALA A 66 -4.45 5.82 -13.47
C ALA A 66 -5.74 5.61 -14.26
N GLY A 67 -6.61 6.61 -14.23
CA GLY A 67 -7.86 6.62 -14.99
C GLY A 67 -8.10 8.00 -15.58
N ASP A 68 -8.64 8.03 -16.80
CA ASP A 68 -9.13 9.24 -17.42
C ASP A 68 -10.62 9.43 -17.06
N HIS A 69 -11.05 10.66 -16.84
CA HIS A 69 -12.43 11.00 -16.57
C HIS A 69 -12.78 12.37 -17.17
N GLY A 70 -14.06 12.52 -17.59
CA GLY A 70 -14.53 13.67 -18.33
C GLY A 70 -14.55 14.98 -17.55
N VAL A 71 -14.38 14.98 -16.23
CA VAL A 71 -14.39 16.19 -15.40
C VAL A 71 -13.32 17.21 -15.80
N VAL A 72 -12.30 16.80 -16.54
CA VAL A 72 -11.28 17.69 -17.10
C VAL A 72 -11.89 18.77 -18.03
N GLU A 73 -13.00 18.43 -18.71
CA GLU A 73 -13.72 19.38 -19.60
C GLU A 73 -14.31 20.57 -18.83
N GLU A 74 -14.53 20.42 -17.53
CA GLU A 74 -15.01 21.48 -16.64
C GLU A 74 -13.90 22.44 -16.18
N GLY A 75 -12.66 22.28 -16.67
CA GLY A 75 -11.54 23.17 -16.37
C GLY A 75 -11.00 23.11 -14.94
N VAL A 76 -11.34 22.05 -14.19
CA VAL A 76 -10.93 21.86 -12.79
C VAL A 76 -9.48 21.35 -12.66
N SER A 77 -8.88 20.91 -13.77
CA SER A 77 -7.50 20.44 -13.81
C SER A 77 -6.55 21.49 -14.37
N ALA A 78 -5.39 21.64 -13.75
CA ALA A 78 -4.32 22.49 -14.26
C ALA A 78 -3.62 21.93 -15.52
N TYR A 79 -3.89 20.66 -15.86
CA TYR A 79 -3.24 19.96 -16.96
C TYR A 79 -4.27 19.32 -17.89
N PRO A 80 -3.98 19.22 -19.22
CA PRO A 80 -4.86 18.54 -20.15
C PRO A 80 -4.85 17.02 -19.91
N GLN A 81 -5.91 16.35 -20.34
CA GLN A 81 -6.11 14.91 -20.19
C GLN A 81 -4.96 14.06 -20.75
N ALA A 82 -4.30 14.53 -21.81
CA ALA A 82 -3.15 13.87 -22.41
C ALA A 82 -2.01 13.59 -21.42
N VAL A 83 -1.91 14.39 -20.34
CA VAL A 83 -0.87 14.20 -19.30
C VAL A 83 -1.04 12.89 -18.56
N THR A 84 -2.25 12.35 -18.39
CA THR A 84 -2.47 11.06 -17.76
C THR A 84 -1.73 9.95 -18.51
N ALA A 85 -1.87 9.88 -19.83
CA ALA A 85 -1.18 8.88 -20.66
C ALA A 85 0.35 9.04 -20.62
N GLN A 86 0.83 10.29 -20.66
CA GLN A 86 2.25 10.60 -20.57
C GLN A 86 2.85 10.19 -19.23
N MET A 87 2.10 10.40 -18.14
CA MET A 87 2.53 9.99 -16.80
C MET A 87 2.57 8.47 -16.65
N VAL A 88 1.59 7.75 -17.22
CA VAL A 88 1.62 6.27 -17.24
C VAL A 88 2.87 5.77 -17.95
N GLU A 89 3.21 6.35 -19.12
CA GLU A 89 4.42 5.99 -19.82
C GLU A 89 5.69 6.30 -19.00
N ASN A 90 5.70 7.42 -18.27
CA ASN A 90 6.81 7.77 -17.40
C ASN A 90 6.95 6.78 -16.24
N PHE A 91 5.85 6.28 -15.65
CA PHE A 91 5.87 5.21 -14.65
C PHE A 91 6.47 3.92 -15.23
N LEU A 92 6.06 3.53 -16.43
CA LEU A 92 6.58 2.33 -17.10
C LEU A 92 8.07 2.43 -17.40
N ARG A 93 8.55 3.61 -17.79
CA ARG A 93 9.97 3.90 -18.02
C ARG A 93 10.79 4.05 -16.73
N GLY A 94 10.14 4.08 -15.58
CA GLY A 94 10.81 4.21 -14.29
C GLY A 94 11.32 5.61 -13.97
N GLY A 95 10.83 6.65 -14.68
CA GLY A 95 11.28 8.04 -14.56
C GLY A 95 10.52 8.90 -13.56
N ALA A 96 9.36 8.47 -13.11
CA ALA A 96 8.55 9.24 -12.18
C ALA A 96 9.10 9.20 -10.74
N ALA A 97 8.74 10.19 -9.93
CA ALA A 97 9.16 10.30 -8.54
C ALA A 97 8.85 9.02 -7.73
N VAL A 98 7.68 8.41 -7.95
CA VAL A 98 7.30 7.16 -7.29
C VAL A 98 8.29 6.01 -7.60
N ASN A 99 8.80 5.94 -8.82
CA ASN A 99 9.80 4.93 -9.20
C ASN A 99 11.14 5.15 -8.47
N VAL A 100 11.55 6.41 -8.34
CA VAL A 100 12.80 6.77 -7.62
C VAL A 100 12.68 6.40 -6.14
N LEU A 101 11.58 6.82 -5.50
CA LEU A 101 11.33 6.52 -4.08
C LEU A 101 11.15 5.03 -3.83
N ALA A 102 10.46 4.32 -4.74
CA ALA A 102 10.28 2.87 -4.66
C ALA A 102 11.62 2.13 -4.70
N ARG A 103 12.52 2.51 -5.63
CA ARG A 103 13.88 1.93 -5.69
C ARG A 103 14.64 2.14 -4.39
N TYR A 104 14.54 3.33 -3.80
CA TYR A 104 15.17 3.62 -2.52
C TYR A 104 14.60 2.78 -1.38
N ALA A 105 13.28 2.55 -1.39
CA ALA A 105 12.58 1.74 -0.39
C ALA A 105 12.64 0.23 -0.65
N GLY A 106 13.30 -0.22 -1.73
CA GLY A 106 13.32 -1.63 -2.13
C GLY A 106 11.96 -2.16 -2.57
N ALA A 107 11.06 -1.29 -3.04
CA ALA A 107 9.73 -1.64 -3.49
C ALA A 107 9.65 -1.74 -5.02
N ARG A 108 8.77 -2.62 -5.53
CA ARG A 108 8.41 -2.67 -6.95
C ARG A 108 7.24 -1.74 -7.24
N VAL A 109 7.26 -1.10 -8.39
CA VAL A 109 6.11 -0.33 -8.89
C VAL A 109 5.39 -1.18 -9.94
N VAL A 110 4.08 -1.34 -9.78
CA VAL A 110 3.18 -1.98 -10.75
C VAL A 110 2.17 -0.94 -11.18
N ASP A 111 2.15 -0.65 -12.46
CA ASP A 111 1.25 0.31 -13.06
C ASP A 111 0.09 -0.38 -13.78
N ARG A 112 -1.13 0.15 -13.63
CA ARG A 112 -2.34 -0.30 -14.30
C ARG A 112 -3.11 0.90 -14.81
N LYS A 113 -3.26 1.00 -16.13
CA LYS A 113 -4.20 1.94 -16.75
C LYS A 113 -5.59 1.32 -16.73
N SER A 114 -6.55 2.00 -16.09
CA SER A 114 -7.98 1.75 -16.24
C SER A 114 -8.54 2.82 -17.18
N VAL A 115 -9.13 2.40 -18.29
CA VAL A 115 -9.97 3.26 -19.14
C VAL A 115 -11.39 3.03 -18.67
N VAL A 116 -12.01 4.05 -18.09
CA VAL A 116 -13.44 4.06 -17.77
C VAL A 116 -14.18 4.78 -18.88
#